data_612b4fbdbe038f9f9bd280acf6ffadd2
#
_entry.id   612b4fbdbe038f9f9bd280acf6ffadd2
#
_cell.length_a   1.000
_cell.length_b   1.000
_cell.length_c   1.000
_cell.angle_alpha   90.00
_cell.angle_beta   90.00
_cell.angle_gamma   90.00
#
_symmetry.space_group_name_H-M   'P 1'
#
loop_
_entity.id
_entity.type
_entity.pdbx_description
1 polymer ?
#
loop_
_entity_poly.entity_id
_entity_poly.type
_entity_poly.pdbx_seq_one_letter_code
_entity_poly.pdbx_strand_id
1 'polypeptide(L)'
;MPSHTAPVQAGSSKGLSIVSKTILLDKGDVETKRQEILDYFHESFSLYESIFECLNGDEAFYARANSLRHPLIFYYGHTSVFFINKLNVAGFINQRVDPVMESTLAIGVDEMSWDDLNDAHYDWPTPAQVKAHRDQTREIVDNFIRNCDFTLPID
;
A
#
# COMPACT_ATOMS: atom_id res chain seq x y z
N MET A 1 50.93 5.05 6.75
CA MET A 1 50.23 3.79 6.41
C MET A 1 48.87 4.21 5.87
N PRO A 2 48.58 4.12 4.56
CA PRO A 2 47.26 4.41 4.04
C PRO A 2 46.34 3.19 4.21
N SER A 3 45.19 3.38 4.85
CA SER A 3 44.16 2.37 5.00
C SER A 3 43.42 2.18 3.67
N HIS A 4 43.50 0.98 3.14
CA HIS A 4 42.70 0.56 2.00
C HIS A 4 41.25 0.37 2.42
N THR A 5 40.37 1.28 1.97
CA THR A 5 38.94 1.09 2.01
C THR A 5 38.56 0.18 0.85
N ALA A 6 38.02 -1.00 1.14
CA ALA A 6 37.51 -1.91 0.11
C ALA A 6 36.27 -1.29 -0.56
N PRO A 7 36.06 -1.49 -1.86
CA PRO A 7 34.87 -0.99 -2.55
C PRO A 7 33.63 -1.75 -2.08
N VAL A 8 32.61 -1.00 -1.67
CA VAL A 8 31.27 -1.53 -1.43
C VAL A 8 30.75 -2.10 -2.74
N GLN A 9 30.51 -3.41 -2.80
CA GLN A 9 29.85 -4.03 -3.94
C GLN A 9 28.42 -3.49 -4.03
N ALA A 10 28.13 -2.82 -5.13
CA ALA A 10 26.78 -2.45 -5.50
C ALA A 10 25.95 -3.73 -5.68
N GLY A 11 24.98 -3.94 -4.80
CA GLY A 11 24.01 -5.01 -4.93
C GLY A 11 23.30 -4.87 -6.27
N SER A 12 23.15 -5.97 -6.98
CA SER A 12 22.40 -6.08 -8.23
C SER A 12 20.99 -5.58 -8.01
N SER A 13 20.68 -4.37 -8.45
CA SER A 13 19.32 -3.88 -8.54
C SER A 13 18.59 -4.75 -9.56
N LYS A 14 17.71 -5.65 -9.12
CA LYS A 14 16.66 -6.18 -9.97
C LYS A 14 15.90 -4.95 -10.46
N GLY A 15 16.01 -4.66 -11.75
CA GLY A 15 15.35 -3.51 -12.33
C GLY A 15 13.86 -3.54 -11.97
N LEU A 16 13.40 -2.52 -11.25
CA LEU A 16 11.98 -2.30 -11.03
C LEU A 16 11.33 -2.15 -12.42
N SER A 17 10.51 -3.10 -12.79
CA SER A 17 9.64 -2.95 -13.94
C SER A 17 8.65 -1.84 -13.58
N ILE A 18 8.78 -0.69 -14.22
CA ILE A 18 7.82 0.39 -14.03
C ILE A 18 6.53 -0.07 -14.70
N VAL A 19 5.46 -0.17 -13.92
CA VAL A 19 4.10 -0.37 -14.44
C VAL A 19 3.77 0.81 -15.34
N SER A 20 3.92 0.64 -16.64
CA SER A 20 3.87 1.75 -17.59
C SER A 20 2.59 1.79 -18.41
N LYS A 21 1.70 0.80 -18.27
CA LYS A 21 0.53 0.65 -19.12
C LYS A 21 -0.77 0.82 -18.34
N THR A 22 -1.50 1.89 -18.63
CA THR A 22 -2.88 2.06 -18.16
C THR A 22 -3.78 0.97 -18.76
N ILE A 23 -4.54 0.29 -17.90
CA ILE A 23 -5.54 -0.69 -18.33
C ILE A 23 -6.77 0.07 -18.83
N LEU A 24 -7.22 -0.28 -20.04
CA LEU A 24 -8.48 0.24 -20.59
C LEU A 24 -9.64 -0.67 -20.14
N LEU A 25 -10.60 -0.10 -19.42
CA LEU A 25 -11.71 -0.83 -18.82
C LEU A 25 -12.98 -0.87 -19.71
N ASP A 26 -12.91 -0.28 -20.91
CA ASP A 26 -14.07 -0.05 -21.78
C ASP A 26 -14.31 -1.16 -22.80
N LYS A 27 -13.38 -2.08 -22.99
CA LYS A 27 -13.43 -3.10 -24.03
C LYS A 27 -12.51 -4.29 -23.79
N GLY A 28 -12.78 -5.36 -24.50
CA GLY A 28 -11.99 -6.59 -24.49
C GLY A 28 -12.80 -7.78 -24.01
N ASP A 29 -12.12 -8.90 -23.80
CA ASP A 29 -12.68 -10.09 -23.16
C ASP A 29 -12.57 -9.95 -21.63
N VAL A 30 -13.64 -10.33 -20.92
CA VAL A 30 -13.76 -10.18 -19.46
C VAL A 30 -12.64 -10.91 -18.72
N GLU A 31 -12.33 -12.14 -19.10
CA GLU A 31 -11.31 -12.93 -18.39
C GLU A 31 -9.88 -12.43 -18.67
N THR A 32 -9.62 -12.03 -19.88
CA THR A 32 -8.36 -11.34 -20.22
C THR A 32 -8.22 -10.05 -19.41
N LYS A 33 -9.31 -9.30 -19.28
CA LYS A 33 -9.33 -8.05 -18.50
C LYS A 33 -9.13 -8.30 -17.01
N ARG A 34 -9.74 -9.36 -16.47
CA ARG A 34 -9.53 -9.80 -15.09
C ARG A 34 -8.06 -10.06 -14.81
N GLN A 35 -7.38 -10.79 -15.72
CA GLN A 35 -5.95 -11.05 -15.56
C GLN A 35 -5.09 -9.79 -15.67
N GLU A 36 -5.41 -8.88 -16.61
CA GLU A 36 -4.72 -7.58 -16.70
C GLU A 36 -4.85 -6.76 -15.40
N ILE A 37 -6.03 -6.75 -14.77
CA ILE A 37 -6.27 -6.05 -13.50
C ILE A 37 -5.48 -6.70 -12.36
N LEU A 38 -5.47 -8.04 -12.29
CA LEU A 38 -4.69 -8.78 -11.28
C LEU A 38 -3.21 -8.48 -11.38
N ASP A 39 -2.66 -8.56 -12.58
CA ASP A 39 -1.24 -8.29 -12.82
C ASP A 39 -0.89 -6.84 -12.42
N TYR A 40 -1.70 -5.89 -12.85
CA TYR A 40 -1.52 -4.48 -12.51
C TYR A 40 -1.62 -4.23 -11.00
N PHE A 41 -2.58 -4.85 -10.33
CA PHE A 41 -2.73 -4.75 -8.87
C PHE A 41 -1.48 -5.27 -8.16
N HIS A 42 -1.02 -6.47 -8.49
CA HIS A 42 0.15 -7.06 -7.84
C HIS A 42 1.45 -6.31 -8.13
N GLU A 43 1.64 -5.85 -9.36
CA GLU A 43 2.81 -5.05 -9.73
C GLU A 43 2.82 -3.71 -9.00
N SER A 44 1.69 -2.99 -8.99
CA SER A 44 1.55 -1.70 -8.31
C SER A 44 1.73 -1.83 -6.80
N PHE A 45 1.16 -2.88 -6.21
CA PHE A 45 1.26 -3.15 -4.78
C PHE A 45 2.71 -3.48 -4.37
N SER A 46 3.41 -4.30 -5.15
CA SER A 46 4.82 -4.63 -4.94
C SER A 46 5.74 -3.43 -5.15
N LEU A 47 5.48 -2.64 -6.20
CA LEU A 47 6.23 -1.41 -6.45
C LEU A 47 6.11 -0.43 -5.28
N TYR A 48 4.90 -0.26 -4.75
CA TYR A 48 4.67 0.60 -3.60
C TYR A 48 5.43 0.11 -2.36
N GLU A 49 5.40 -1.18 -2.08
CA GLU A 49 6.14 -1.77 -0.95
C GLU A 49 7.65 -1.55 -1.09
N SER A 50 8.19 -1.72 -2.28
CA SER A 50 9.62 -1.56 -2.53
C SER A 50 10.16 -0.15 -2.24
N ILE A 51 9.31 0.88 -2.27
CA ILE A 51 9.69 2.24 -1.90
C ILE A 51 10.13 2.31 -0.42
N PHE A 52 9.48 1.53 0.44
CA PHE A 52 9.78 1.50 1.87
C PHE A 52 10.96 0.60 2.23
N GLU A 53 11.40 -0.25 1.31
CA GLU A 53 12.61 -1.08 1.51
C GLU A 53 13.91 -0.26 1.58
N CYS A 54 13.87 1.01 1.16
CA CYS A 54 15.01 1.92 1.30
C CYS A 54 15.20 2.45 2.73
N LEU A 55 14.21 2.26 3.61
CA LEU A 55 14.27 2.73 4.98
C LEU A 55 15.20 1.85 5.81
N ASN A 56 16.07 2.50 6.58
CA ASN A 56 17.04 1.80 7.42
C ASN A 56 16.51 1.73 8.86
N GLY A 57 15.85 0.63 9.17
CA GLY A 57 15.29 0.34 10.49
C GLY A 57 13.90 0.93 10.74
N ASP A 58 13.22 0.39 11.75
CA ASP A 58 11.83 0.72 12.07
C ASP A 58 11.63 2.18 12.47
N GLU A 59 12.64 2.79 13.08
CA GLU A 59 12.57 4.19 13.53
C GLU A 59 12.34 5.16 12.37
N ALA A 60 12.83 4.83 11.16
CA ALA A 60 12.66 5.65 9.99
C ALA A 60 11.18 5.79 9.56
N PHE A 61 10.35 4.80 9.89
CA PHE A 61 8.91 4.87 9.60
C PHE A 61 8.18 5.92 10.43
N TYR A 62 8.70 6.28 11.59
CA TYR A 62 8.07 7.26 12.49
C TYR A 62 8.65 8.67 12.32
N ALA A 63 9.72 8.80 11.55
CA ALA A 63 10.33 10.10 11.30
C ALA A 63 9.39 10.98 10.48
N ARG A 64 9.19 12.22 10.96
CA ARG A 64 8.45 13.25 10.23
C ARG A 64 9.40 14.04 9.34
N ALA A 65 9.33 13.83 8.05
CA ALA A 65 10.08 14.61 7.08
C ALA A 65 9.53 16.04 6.92
N ASN A 66 8.25 16.26 7.22
CA ASN A 66 7.56 17.53 7.10
C ASN A 66 6.48 17.65 8.19
N SER A 67 6.42 18.79 8.88
CA SER A 67 5.44 19.04 9.95
C SER A 67 3.98 19.04 9.48
N LEU A 68 3.74 19.21 8.18
CA LEU A 68 2.42 19.18 7.55
C LEU A 68 2.07 17.82 6.96
N ARG A 69 2.77 16.77 7.39
CA ARG A 69 2.53 15.39 6.91
C ARG A 69 2.58 14.41 8.08
N HIS A 70 1.84 13.34 7.95
CA HIS A 70 1.97 12.18 8.84
C HIS A 70 3.35 11.52 8.70
N PRO A 71 3.79 10.72 9.68
CA PRO A 71 4.99 9.90 9.54
C PRO A 71 4.82 8.84 8.45
N LEU A 72 5.93 8.28 7.97
CA LEU A 72 5.94 7.33 6.84
C LEU A 72 5.11 6.06 7.11
N ILE A 73 5.00 5.64 8.37
CA ILE A 73 4.18 4.49 8.77
C ILE A 73 2.71 4.66 8.35
N PHE A 74 2.18 5.89 8.44
CA PHE A 74 0.83 6.20 7.97
C PHE A 74 0.69 5.87 6.48
N TYR A 75 1.58 6.39 5.64
CA TYR A 75 1.51 6.18 4.19
C TYR A 75 1.73 4.71 3.84
N TYR A 76 2.64 4.02 4.54
CA TYR A 76 2.87 2.60 4.33
C TYR A 76 1.61 1.77 4.54
N GLY A 77 0.82 2.07 5.57
CA GLY A 77 -0.42 1.35 5.86
C GLY A 77 -1.65 1.86 5.13
N HIS A 78 -1.75 3.17 4.90
CA HIS A 78 -2.96 3.81 4.34
C HIS A 78 -3.44 3.16 3.04
N THR A 79 -2.55 2.85 2.12
CA THR A 79 -2.93 2.25 0.83
C THR A 79 -3.59 0.89 0.96
N SER A 80 -3.18 0.05 1.94
CA SER A 80 -3.84 -1.24 2.19
C SER A 80 -5.18 -1.06 2.89
N VAL A 81 -5.21 -0.19 3.89
CA VAL A 81 -6.43 0.15 4.63
C VAL A 81 -7.52 0.70 3.71
N PHE A 82 -7.13 1.50 2.74
CA PHE A 82 -8.07 2.05 1.75
C PHE A 82 -8.82 0.95 1.01
N PHE A 83 -8.15 -0.11 0.54
CA PHE A 83 -8.82 -1.23 -0.13
C PHE A 83 -9.85 -1.90 0.78
N ILE A 84 -9.47 -2.23 2.02
CA ILE A 84 -10.38 -2.90 2.96
C ILE A 84 -11.59 -2.02 3.27
N ASN A 85 -11.36 -0.74 3.55
CA ASN A 85 -12.45 0.19 3.84
C ASN A 85 -13.41 0.34 2.66
N LYS A 86 -12.90 0.46 1.43
CA LYS A 86 -13.76 0.58 0.23
C LYS A 86 -14.53 -0.70 -0.06
N LEU A 87 -13.91 -1.86 0.04
CA LEU A 87 -14.61 -3.15 -0.15
C LEU A 87 -15.67 -3.38 0.92
N ASN A 88 -15.41 -2.98 2.17
CA ASN A 88 -16.37 -3.10 3.26
C ASN A 88 -17.56 -2.15 3.06
N VAL A 89 -17.31 -0.87 2.77
CA VAL A 89 -18.38 0.13 2.51
C VAL A 89 -19.23 -0.26 1.31
N ALA A 90 -18.62 -0.82 0.28
CA ALA A 90 -19.33 -1.31 -0.91
C ALA A 90 -20.09 -2.65 -0.66
N GLY A 91 -19.92 -3.26 0.50
CA GLY A 91 -20.59 -4.52 0.86
C GLY A 91 -20.01 -5.78 0.22
N PHE A 92 -18.81 -5.69 -0.35
CA PHE A 92 -18.12 -6.84 -0.95
C PHE A 92 -17.43 -7.72 0.09
N ILE A 93 -17.08 -7.19 1.24
CA ILE A 93 -16.57 -7.95 2.39
C ILE A 93 -17.37 -7.59 3.63
N ASN A 94 -17.58 -8.59 4.50
CA ASN A 94 -18.36 -8.41 5.74
C ASN A 94 -17.49 -8.24 6.99
N GLN A 95 -16.19 -8.48 6.87
CA GLN A 95 -15.25 -8.40 7.98
C GLN A 95 -14.06 -7.54 7.58
N ARG A 96 -13.68 -6.68 8.51
CA ARG A 96 -12.45 -5.89 8.44
C ARG A 96 -11.29 -6.73 8.99
N VAL A 97 -10.07 -6.48 8.53
CA VAL A 97 -8.86 -7.19 8.99
C VAL A 97 -8.47 -6.72 10.39
N ASP A 98 -8.31 -5.43 10.57
CA ASP A 98 -8.03 -4.78 11.86
C ASP A 98 -8.74 -3.42 11.93
N PRO A 99 -9.95 -3.37 12.52
CA PRO A 99 -10.75 -2.14 12.56
C PRO A 99 -10.06 -0.96 13.25
N VAL A 100 -9.20 -1.22 14.24
CA VAL A 100 -8.48 -0.16 14.97
C VAL A 100 -7.40 0.43 14.08
N MET A 101 -6.54 -0.42 13.52
CA MET A 101 -5.49 0.00 12.59
C MET A 101 -6.08 0.70 11.35
N GLU A 102 -7.15 0.15 10.79
CA GLU A 102 -7.84 0.69 9.62
C GLU A 102 -8.46 2.07 9.88
N SER A 103 -8.92 2.32 11.09
CA SER A 103 -9.39 3.64 11.49
C SER A 103 -8.24 4.62 11.67
N THR A 104 -7.18 4.22 12.40
CA THR A 104 -5.99 5.04 12.65
C THR A 104 -5.30 5.46 11.34
N LEU A 105 -5.14 4.53 10.41
CA LEU A 105 -4.44 4.77 9.14
C LEU A 105 -5.35 5.36 8.04
N ALA A 106 -6.61 5.66 8.33
CA ALA A 106 -7.53 6.33 7.41
C ALA A 106 -7.73 7.82 7.73
N ILE A 107 -7.30 8.28 8.89
CA ILE A 107 -7.55 9.65 9.36
C ILE A 107 -6.81 10.68 8.51
N GLY A 108 -7.47 11.80 8.23
CA GLY A 108 -6.83 13.00 7.72
C GLY A 108 -6.48 13.01 6.23
N VAL A 109 -7.12 12.16 5.41
CA VAL A 109 -6.86 12.16 3.97
C VAL A 109 -7.83 13.10 3.22
N ASP A 110 -9.10 13.09 3.59
CA ASP A 110 -10.12 13.86 2.89
C ASP A 110 -10.49 15.17 3.60
N GLU A 111 -10.42 15.19 4.94
CA GLU A 111 -10.78 16.35 5.77
C GLU A 111 -9.76 16.53 6.90
N MET A 112 -8.54 16.96 6.58
CA MET A 112 -7.53 17.25 7.61
C MET A 112 -7.86 18.52 8.39
N SER A 113 -8.06 18.36 9.72
CA SER A 113 -7.89 19.45 10.66
C SER A 113 -6.42 19.59 11.08
N TRP A 114 -6.02 20.77 11.57
CA TRP A 114 -4.67 20.96 12.09
C TRP A 114 -4.35 20.07 13.30
N ASP A 115 -5.37 19.61 13.99
CA ASP A 115 -5.26 18.72 15.15
C ASP A 115 -4.98 17.27 14.75
N ASP A 116 -5.35 16.87 13.55
CA ASP A 116 -5.09 15.53 13.01
C ASP A 116 -3.59 15.25 12.79
N LEU A 117 -2.74 16.29 12.80
CA LEU A 117 -1.29 16.17 12.71
C LEU A 117 -0.61 16.07 14.08
N ASN A 118 -1.38 16.05 15.18
CA ASN A 118 -0.84 15.93 16.52
C ASN A 118 -0.51 14.46 16.84
N ASP A 119 0.77 14.12 16.86
CA ASP A 119 1.27 12.76 17.10
C ASP A 119 0.83 12.18 18.46
N ALA A 120 0.50 13.05 19.43
CA ALA A 120 0.01 12.61 20.74
C ALA A 120 -1.34 11.87 20.67
N HIS A 121 -2.07 12.00 19.58
CA HIS A 121 -3.35 11.35 19.37
C HIS A 121 -3.27 9.96 18.74
N TYR A 122 -2.08 9.54 18.31
CA TYR A 122 -1.92 8.29 17.55
C TYR A 122 -0.97 7.33 18.23
N ASP A 123 -1.45 6.11 18.44
CA ASP A 123 -0.64 4.94 18.73
C ASP A 123 -0.37 4.22 17.38
N TRP A 124 0.74 4.62 16.75
CA TRP A 124 1.08 4.10 15.43
C TRP A 124 1.44 2.62 15.49
N PRO A 125 0.90 1.77 14.58
CA PRO A 125 1.27 0.37 14.52
C PRO A 125 2.75 0.20 14.15
N THR A 126 3.30 -0.96 14.48
CA THR A 126 4.66 -1.31 14.04
C THR A 126 4.70 -1.61 12.54
N PRO A 127 5.86 -1.42 11.86
CA PRO A 127 6.02 -1.80 10.46
C PRO A 127 5.67 -3.26 10.20
N ALA A 128 5.97 -4.16 11.13
CA ALA A 128 5.62 -5.58 11.03
C ALA A 128 4.10 -5.81 11.08
N GLN A 129 3.37 -5.10 11.93
CA GLN A 129 1.90 -5.17 11.98
C GLN A 129 1.29 -4.64 10.69
N VAL A 130 1.78 -3.50 10.19
CA VAL A 130 1.32 -2.95 8.91
C VAL A 130 1.62 -3.91 7.76
N LYS A 131 2.81 -4.52 7.73
CA LYS A 131 3.16 -5.52 6.71
C LYS A 131 2.20 -6.71 6.73
N ALA A 132 1.90 -7.24 7.91
CA ALA A 132 0.95 -8.34 8.06
C ALA A 132 -0.46 -7.97 7.55
N HIS A 133 -0.93 -6.75 7.86
CA HIS A 133 -2.20 -6.23 7.33
C HIS A 133 -2.15 -6.10 5.81
N ARG A 134 -1.05 -5.61 5.25
CA ARG A 134 -0.86 -5.49 3.80
C ARG A 134 -0.91 -6.85 3.11
N ASP A 135 -0.27 -7.86 3.68
CA ASP A 135 -0.29 -9.22 3.12
C ASP A 135 -1.70 -9.78 3.08
N GLN A 136 -2.46 -9.65 4.17
CA GLN A 136 -3.86 -10.07 4.21
C GLN A 136 -4.74 -9.27 3.24
N THR A 137 -4.54 -7.96 3.15
CA THR A 137 -5.24 -7.12 2.18
C THR A 137 -4.98 -7.60 0.76
N ARG A 138 -3.73 -7.92 0.43
CA ARG A 138 -3.36 -8.41 -0.90
C ARG A 138 -4.09 -9.70 -1.26
N GLU A 139 -4.22 -10.63 -0.33
CA GLU A 139 -4.97 -11.88 -0.50
C GLU A 139 -6.48 -11.62 -0.70
N ILE A 140 -7.05 -10.72 0.11
CA ILE A 140 -8.48 -10.37 0.03
C ILE A 140 -8.80 -9.73 -1.31
N VAL A 141 -7.99 -8.77 -1.76
CA VAL A 141 -8.20 -8.06 -3.03
C VAL A 141 -7.96 -9.00 -4.22
N ASP A 142 -6.92 -9.85 -4.19
CA ASP A 142 -6.68 -10.86 -5.22
C ASP A 142 -7.90 -11.78 -5.36
N ASN A 143 -8.38 -12.32 -4.23
CA ASN A 143 -9.55 -13.18 -4.23
C ASN A 143 -10.83 -12.47 -4.71
N PHE A 144 -11.00 -11.20 -4.34
CA PHE A 144 -12.11 -10.39 -4.82
C PHE A 144 -12.06 -10.23 -6.34
N ILE A 145 -10.94 -9.81 -6.90
CA ILE A 145 -10.79 -9.61 -8.35
C ILE A 145 -11.02 -10.91 -9.12
N ARG A 146 -10.56 -12.05 -8.59
CA ARG A 146 -10.77 -13.37 -9.23
C ARG A 146 -12.22 -13.80 -9.28
N ASN A 147 -13.01 -13.44 -8.29
CA ASN A 147 -14.35 -14.01 -8.10
C ASN A 147 -15.49 -13.01 -8.27
N CYS A 148 -15.21 -11.71 -8.32
CA CYS A 148 -16.27 -10.72 -8.54
C CYS A 148 -16.85 -10.84 -9.96
N ASP A 149 -18.15 -10.67 -10.06
CA ASP A 149 -18.83 -10.51 -11.33
C ASP A 149 -18.63 -9.08 -11.80
N PHE A 150 -18.12 -8.92 -13.01
CA PHE A 150 -18.10 -7.63 -13.68
C PHE A 150 -18.33 -7.79 -15.18
N THR A 151 -18.92 -6.77 -15.76
CA THR A 151 -19.14 -6.66 -17.19
C THR A 151 -18.30 -5.52 -17.76
N LEU A 152 -18.07 -5.54 -19.07
CA LEU A 152 -17.39 -4.42 -19.75
C LEU A 152 -18.44 -3.51 -20.38
N PRO A 153 -18.25 -2.15 -20.31
CA PRO A 153 -17.20 -1.47 -19.56
C PRO A 153 -17.32 -1.71 -18.05
N ILE A 154 -16.20 -1.66 -17.34
CA ILE A 154 -16.19 -1.74 -15.87
C ILE A 154 -16.51 -0.33 -15.34
N ASP A 155 -17.53 -0.23 -14.53
CA ASP A 155 -18.03 1.01 -13.90
C ASP A 155 -17.34 1.28 -12.57
#